data_6879debc3367ecf606c311558d11a937
#
_entry.id   6879debc3367ecf606c311558d11a937
#
_cell.length_a   1.000
_cell.length_b   1.000
_cell.length_c   1.000
_cell.angle_alpha   90.00
_cell.angle_beta   90.00
_cell.angle_gamma   90.00
#
_symmetry.space_group_name_H-M   'P 1'
#
loop_
_entity.id
_entity.type
_entity.pdbx_description
1 polymer ?
#
loop_
_entity_poly.entity_id
_entity_poly.type
_entity_poly.pdbx_seq_one_letter_code
_entity_poly.pdbx_strand_id
1 'polypeptide(L)'
;MKERAAFINVSQENKLSIAYDAPTRERLSAALDFLPGVLLEEELPARKEELREVAYLFSTWGMPALGKEQIRAYFPGLKAVFYAAGSVQGFAREYLEAGVQVFSAWAANAVPVAEFTVAQILLAGKGYFQGLRRQERQGRAAFDSYSNTFPCNYHVKVGILGAGMIGSRVLEMLKAYDLETLAYDPFASDEKLQALGAKRATLEEIFSQCQTISNHIANLPAT
;
A
#
# COMPACT_ATOMS: atom_id res chain seq x y z
N MET A 1 -14.04 21.28 -25.17
CA MET A 1 -14.89 20.14 -24.73
C MET A 1 -14.10 19.39 -23.67
N LYS A 2 -14.73 18.98 -22.55
CA LYS A 2 -14.03 18.14 -21.55
C LYS A 2 -13.80 16.75 -22.12
N GLU A 3 -12.65 16.14 -21.80
CA GLU A 3 -12.37 14.76 -22.20
C GLU A 3 -13.16 13.78 -21.31
N ARG A 4 -13.53 12.65 -21.89
CA ARG A 4 -14.28 11.59 -21.22
C ARG A 4 -13.42 10.86 -20.22
N ALA A 5 -13.98 10.56 -19.06
CA ALA A 5 -13.34 9.77 -18.00
C ALA A 5 -14.32 8.76 -17.39
N ALA A 6 -13.79 7.73 -16.75
CA ALA A 6 -14.59 6.78 -15.99
C ALA A 6 -13.89 6.32 -14.71
N PHE A 7 -14.67 6.10 -13.66
CA PHE A 7 -14.25 5.27 -12.54
C PHE A 7 -14.43 3.80 -12.91
N ILE A 8 -13.44 2.95 -12.64
CA ILE A 8 -13.47 1.52 -13.00
C ILE A 8 -13.03 0.64 -11.84
N ASN A 9 -13.68 -0.53 -11.69
CA ASN A 9 -13.30 -1.54 -10.71
C ASN A 9 -13.77 -2.94 -11.14
N VAL A 10 -13.22 -3.99 -10.55
CA VAL A 10 -13.64 -5.38 -10.79
C VAL A 10 -14.98 -5.72 -10.13
N SER A 11 -15.41 -4.99 -9.09
CA SER A 11 -16.65 -5.28 -8.35
C SER A 11 -17.33 -4.04 -7.81
N GLN A 12 -18.61 -4.19 -7.45
CA GLN A 12 -19.42 -3.16 -6.77
C GLN A 12 -18.87 -2.84 -5.37
N GLU A 13 -18.40 -3.85 -4.63
CA GLU A 13 -17.76 -3.67 -3.34
C GLU A 13 -16.33 -3.18 -3.56
N ASN A 14 -16.17 -1.85 -3.59
CA ASN A 14 -14.89 -1.22 -3.84
C ASN A 14 -14.61 -0.05 -2.88
N LYS A 15 -13.36 0.37 -2.88
CA LYS A 15 -12.87 1.47 -2.03
C LYS A 15 -12.75 2.81 -2.77
N LEU A 16 -13.39 2.95 -3.92
CA LEU A 16 -13.30 4.17 -4.73
C LEU A 16 -13.79 5.42 -3.99
N SER A 17 -14.85 5.31 -3.19
CA SER A 17 -15.35 6.43 -2.39
C SER A 17 -14.41 6.87 -1.27
N ILE A 18 -13.53 5.99 -0.82
CA ILE A 18 -12.49 6.31 0.18
C ILE A 18 -11.31 7.02 -0.49
N ALA A 19 -10.88 6.53 -1.66
CA ALA A 19 -9.74 7.08 -2.38
C ALA A 19 -10.10 8.37 -3.16
N TYR A 20 -11.35 8.45 -3.64
CA TYR A 20 -11.91 9.59 -4.36
C TYR A 20 -13.18 10.05 -3.64
N ASP A 21 -13.02 10.82 -2.59
CA ASP A 21 -14.12 11.40 -1.82
C ASP A 21 -14.93 12.44 -2.63
N ALA A 22 -16.04 12.91 -2.08
CA ALA A 22 -16.92 13.82 -2.79
C ALA A 22 -16.22 15.12 -3.25
N PRO A 23 -15.40 15.81 -2.42
CA PRO A 23 -14.62 16.97 -2.87
C PRO A 23 -13.65 16.68 -3.99
N THR A 24 -12.97 15.52 -3.95
CA THR A 24 -12.06 15.10 -5.01
C THR A 24 -12.79 14.84 -6.32
N ARG A 25 -13.94 14.16 -6.27
CA ARG A 25 -14.79 13.91 -7.46
C ARG A 25 -15.33 15.20 -8.06
N GLU A 26 -15.73 16.16 -7.24
CA GLU A 26 -16.16 17.48 -7.71
C GLU A 26 -15.05 18.19 -8.46
N ARG A 27 -13.83 18.23 -7.92
CA ARG A 27 -12.66 18.81 -8.58
C ARG A 27 -12.33 18.11 -9.90
N LEU A 28 -12.39 16.79 -9.96
CA LEU A 28 -12.17 16.03 -11.18
C LEU A 28 -13.26 16.33 -12.21
N SER A 29 -14.53 16.40 -11.81
CA SER A 29 -15.65 16.69 -12.69
C SER A 29 -15.63 18.14 -13.20
N ALA A 30 -14.93 19.06 -12.52
CA ALA A 30 -14.69 20.39 -13.06
C ALA A 30 -13.80 20.36 -14.32
N ALA A 31 -12.87 19.39 -14.44
CA ALA A 31 -11.95 19.26 -15.55
C ALA A 31 -12.37 18.21 -16.60
N LEU A 32 -13.03 17.14 -16.19
CA LEU A 32 -13.34 15.96 -16.99
C LEU A 32 -14.86 15.68 -17.04
N ASP A 33 -15.29 14.99 -18.09
CA ASP A 33 -16.67 14.51 -18.26
C ASP A 33 -16.75 13.03 -17.89
N PHE A 34 -17.24 12.74 -16.69
CA PHE A 34 -17.30 11.37 -16.17
C PHE A 34 -18.52 10.60 -16.65
N LEU A 35 -18.31 9.34 -17.04
CA LEU A 35 -19.41 8.39 -17.18
C LEU A 35 -20.13 8.21 -15.82
N PRO A 36 -21.46 8.02 -15.82
CA PRO A 36 -22.21 7.78 -14.60
C PRO A 36 -21.78 6.51 -13.88
N GLY A 37 -21.66 6.58 -12.56
CA GLY A 37 -21.38 5.43 -11.70
C GLY A 37 -19.94 4.95 -11.75
N VAL A 38 -19.76 3.67 -11.45
CA VAL A 38 -18.50 2.93 -11.54
C VAL A 38 -18.65 1.87 -12.62
N LEU A 39 -17.78 1.89 -13.59
CA LEU A 39 -17.70 0.89 -14.65
C LEU A 39 -17.16 -0.42 -14.08
N LEU A 40 -17.90 -1.50 -14.21
CA LEU A 40 -17.47 -2.81 -13.76
C LEU A 40 -16.81 -3.59 -14.91
N GLU A 41 -15.82 -4.42 -14.57
CA GLU A 41 -15.13 -5.25 -15.57
C GLU A 41 -16.10 -6.11 -16.40
N GLU A 42 -17.11 -6.69 -15.76
CA GLU A 42 -18.13 -7.52 -16.41
C GLU A 42 -19.03 -6.76 -17.39
N GLU A 43 -19.14 -5.42 -17.24
CA GLU A 43 -19.97 -4.57 -18.12
C GLU A 43 -19.23 -4.14 -19.40
N LEU A 44 -17.90 -4.26 -19.44
CA LEU A 44 -17.07 -3.74 -20.54
C LEU A 44 -17.51 -4.24 -21.93
N PRO A 45 -17.83 -5.55 -22.11
CA PRO A 45 -18.24 -6.04 -23.43
C PRO A 45 -19.54 -5.40 -23.93
N ALA A 46 -20.50 -5.17 -23.02
CA ALA A 46 -21.81 -4.61 -23.37
C ALA A 46 -21.78 -3.09 -23.64
N ARG A 47 -20.80 -2.38 -23.06
CA ARG A 47 -20.67 -0.91 -23.15
C ARG A 47 -19.61 -0.44 -24.14
N LYS A 48 -19.10 -1.31 -24.97
CA LYS A 48 -17.92 -1.08 -25.84
C LYS A 48 -18.02 0.22 -26.66
N GLU A 49 -19.16 0.54 -27.24
CA GLU A 49 -19.30 1.76 -28.05
C GLU A 49 -19.18 3.05 -27.22
N GLU A 50 -19.75 3.06 -26.02
CA GLU A 50 -19.66 4.19 -25.08
C GLU A 50 -18.24 4.41 -24.59
N LEU A 51 -17.46 3.33 -24.44
CA LEU A 51 -16.10 3.36 -23.90
C LEU A 51 -15.05 3.87 -24.89
N ARG A 52 -15.37 3.95 -26.18
CA ARG A 52 -14.42 4.37 -27.23
C ARG A 52 -13.87 5.77 -27.02
N GLU A 53 -14.65 6.67 -26.41
CA GLU A 53 -14.27 8.05 -26.16
C GLU A 53 -13.60 8.27 -24.81
N VAL A 54 -13.49 7.23 -23.96
CA VAL A 54 -12.88 7.35 -22.65
C VAL A 54 -11.37 7.54 -22.77
N ALA A 55 -10.91 8.71 -22.38
CA ALA A 55 -9.50 9.09 -22.38
C ALA A 55 -8.78 8.80 -21.06
N TYR A 56 -9.51 8.76 -19.95
CA TYR A 56 -8.93 8.58 -18.61
C TYR A 56 -9.72 7.59 -17.77
N LEU A 57 -9.01 6.66 -17.13
CA LEU A 57 -9.56 5.75 -16.14
C LEU A 57 -9.04 6.08 -14.75
N PHE A 58 -9.94 6.07 -13.78
CA PHE A 58 -9.65 6.29 -12.37
C PHE A 58 -10.02 5.04 -11.59
N SER A 59 -9.06 4.50 -10.84
CA SER A 59 -9.28 3.28 -10.05
C SER A 59 -8.49 3.31 -8.73
N THR A 60 -8.71 2.29 -7.93
CA THR A 60 -7.97 1.98 -6.71
C THR A 60 -7.85 0.46 -6.60
N TRP A 61 -7.78 -0.12 -5.40
CA TRP A 61 -7.78 -1.58 -5.26
C TRP A 61 -8.94 -2.22 -6.03
N GLY A 62 -8.61 -3.17 -6.92
CA GLY A 62 -9.57 -3.77 -7.84
C GLY A 62 -9.55 -3.17 -9.25
N MET A 63 -8.43 -2.57 -9.68
CA MET A 63 -8.22 -2.22 -11.09
C MET A 63 -8.27 -3.49 -11.96
N PRO A 64 -9.08 -3.55 -13.02
CA PRO A 64 -9.11 -4.69 -13.93
C PRO A 64 -7.77 -4.98 -14.60
N ALA A 65 -7.36 -6.24 -14.59
CA ALA A 65 -6.15 -6.71 -15.25
C ALA A 65 -6.45 -7.14 -16.70
N LEU A 66 -6.85 -6.19 -17.52
CA LEU A 66 -7.19 -6.43 -18.92
C LEU A 66 -5.92 -6.72 -19.74
N GLY A 67 -6.02 -7.66 -20.69
CA GLY A 67 -4.98 -7.86 -21.69
C GLY A 67 -4.92 -6.68 -22.69
N LYS A 68 -3.76 -6.47 -23.30
CA LYS A 68 -3.50 -5.40 -24.26
C LYS A 68 -4.54 -5.29 -25.38
N GLU A 69 -4.97 -6.42 -25.92
CA GLU A 69 -5.98 -6.43 -27.00
C GLU A 69 -7.38 -6.03 -26.49
N GLN A 70 -7.72 -6.39 -25.25
CA GLN A 70 -8.96 -5.93 -24.61
C GLN A 70 -8.92 -4.43 -24.34
N ILE A 71 -7.80 -3.89 -23.86
CA ILE A 71 -7.61 -2.46 -23.62
C ILE A 71 -7.84 -1.68 -24.93
N ARG A 72 -7.23 -2.11 -26.02
CA ARG A 72 -7.40 -1.49 -27.34
C ARG A 72 -8.81 -1.62 -27.90
N ALA A 73 -9.47 -2.76 -27.62
CA ALA A 73 -10.82 -3.01 -28.10
C ALA A 73 -11.89 -2.22 -27.35
N TYR A 74 -11.75 -2.05 -26.03
CA TYR A 74 -12.72 -1.33 -25.21
C TYR A 74 -12.41 0.17 -25.15
N PHE A 75 -11.14 0.54 -25.05
CA PHE A 75 -10.68 1.90 -24.81
C PHE A 75 -9.68 2.39 -25.86
N PRO A 76 -10.05 2.44 -27.15
CA PRO A 76 -9.09 2.84 -28.21
C PRO A 76 -8.57 4.28 -28.06
N GLY A 77 -9.30 5.14 -27.32
CA GLY A 77 -8.92 6.52 -27.02
C GLY A 77 -8.21 6.71 -25.66
N LEU A 78 -7.91 5.64 -24.93
CA LEU A 78 -7.36 5.73 -23.58
C LEU A 78 -5.93 6.29 -23.57
N LYS A 79 -5.72 7.34 -22.81
CA LYS A 79 -4.43 8.03 -22.64
C LYS A 79 -3.73 7.66 -21.34
N ALA A 80 -4.51 7.61 -20.24
CA ALA A 80 -3.92 7.34 -18.93
C ALA A 80 -4.88 6.64 -17.95
N VAL A 81 -4.24 5.91 -17.03
CA VAL A 81 -4.86 5.34 -15.82
C VAL A 81 -4.31 6.05 -14.60
N PHE A 82 -5.20 6.52 -13.74
CA PHE A 82 -4.87 7.08 -12.42
C PHE A 82 -5.29 6.09 -11.34
N TYR A 83 -4.29 5.47 -10.72
CA TYR A 83 -4.47 4.43 -9.72
C TYR A 83 -4.21 4.97 -8.32
N ALA A 84 -5.26 5.20 -7.53
CA ALA A 84 -5.18 5.78 -6.19
C ALA A 84 -4.80 4.74 -5.11
N ALA A 85 -3.80 3.91 -5.41
CA ALA A 85 -3.21 2.95 -4.48
C ALA A 85 -1.73 2.74 -4.81
N GLY A 86 -1.11 1.71 -4.25
CA GLY A 86 0.34 1.48 -4.32
C GLY A 86 0.80 0.70 -5.55
N SER A 87 0.92 -0.63 -5.40
CA SER A 87 1.50 -1.50 -6.44
C SER A 87 0.63 -1.61 -7.68
N VAL A 88 1.23 -1.42 -8.83
CA VAL A 88 0.59 -1.55 -10.15
C VAL A 88 0.99 -2.84 -10.89
N GLN A 89 1.76 -3.71 -10.25
CA GLN A 89 2.34 -4.92 -10.88
C GLN A 89 1.29 -5.85 -11.48
N GLY A 90 0.10 -5.94 -10.87
CA GLY A 90 -0.94 -6.86 -11.30
C GLY A 90 -1.61 -6.49 -12.63
N PHE A 91 -1.44 -5.24 -13.12
CA PHE A 91 -2.16 -4.80 -14.32
C PHE A 91 -1.35 -3.89 -15.26
N ALA A 92 -0.38 -3.11 -14.76
CA ALA A 92 0.19 -2.00 -15.52
C ALA A 92 0.90 -2.39 -16.80
N ARG A 93 1.52 -3.57 -16.86
CA ARG A 93 2.30 -4.00 -18.04
C ARG A 93 1.49 -3.92 -19.32
N GLU A 94 0.30 -4.51 -19.33
CA GLU A 94 -0.57 -4.58 -20.49
C GLU A 94 -1.05 -3.18 -20.94
N TYR A 95 -1.34 -2.30 -19.98
CA TYR A 95 -1.71 -0.91 -20.25
C TYR A 95 -0.55 -0.14 -20.87
N LEU A 96 0.66 -0.26 -20.34
CA LEU A 96 1.86 0.36 -20.87
C LEU A 96 2.19 -0.14 -22.28
N GLU A 97 2.07 -1.45 -22.54
CA GLU A 97 2.25 -2.05 -23.85
C GLU A 97 1.16 -1.66 -24.86
N ALA A 98 -0.03 -1.28 -24.37
CA ALA A 98 -1.08 -0.70 -25.19
C ALA A 98 -0.83 0.78 -25.52
N GLY A 99 0.21 1.41 -24.93
CA GLY A 99 0.56 2.82 -25.12
C GLY A 99 -0.11 3.75 -24.09
N VAL A 100 -0.74 3.21 -23.04
CA VAL A 100 -1.43 3.97 -21.99
C VAL A 100 -0.48 4.31 -20.86
N GLN A 101 -0.47 5.56 -20.41
CA GLN A 101 0.30 5.97 -19.23
C GLN A 101 -0.36 5.46 -17.95
N VAL A 102 0.44 5.05 -16.97
CA VAL A 102 -0.06 4.59 -15.67
C VAL A 102 0.55 5.41 -14.55
N PHE A 103 -0.31 6.08 -13.79
CA PHE A 103 0.08 6.89 -12.63
C PHE A 103 -0.42 6.20 -11.35
N SER A 104 0.48 6.02 -10.40
CA SER A 104 0.20 5.40 -9.10
C SER A 104 0.38 6.40 -7.96
N ALA A 105 -0.52 6.36 -6.97
CA ALA A 105 -0.42 7.14 -5.74
C ALA A 105 0.41 6.42 -4.66
N TRP A 106 1.43 5.65 -5.04
CA TRP A 106 2.22 4.80 -4.15
C TRP A 106 2.84 5.54 -2.96
N ALA A 107 3.27 6.79 -3.16
CA ALA A 107 3.87 7.61 -2.10
C ALA A 107 2.83 8.05 -1.05
N ALA A 108 1.63 8.44 -1.48
CA ALA A 108 0.52 8.77 -0.59
C ALA A 108 0.00 7.51 0.12
N ASN A 109 -0.12 6.39 -0.60
CA ASN A 109 -0.53 5.10 -0.03
C ASN A 109 0.46 4.58 1.04
N ALA A 110 1.74 4.94 0.95
CA ALA A 110 2.74 4.52 1.94
C ALA A 110 2.53 5.15 3.33
N VAL A 111 1.86 6.30 3.42
CA VAL A 111 1.65 7.01 4.70
C VAL A 111 0.84 6.17 5.68
N PRO A 112 -0.43 5.81 5.40
CA PRO A 112 -1.24 5.02 6.34
C PRO A 112 -0.66 3.62 6.58
N VAL A 113 0.08 3.05 5.63
CA VAL A 113 0.76 1.76 5.82
C VAL A 113 1.87 1.88 6.86
N ALA A 114 2.67 2.94 6.80
CA ALA A 114 3.72 3.18 7.79
C ALA A 114 3.14 3.45 9.19
N GLU A 115 2.09 4.27 9.30
CA GLU A 115 1.38 4.54 10.55
C GLU A 115 0.83 3.26 11.18
N PHE A 116 0.13 2.44 10.39
CA PHE A 116 -0.37 1.14 10.84
C PHE A 116 0.77 0.22 11.29
N THR A 117 1.88 0.17 10.55
CA THR A 117 3.04 -0.64 10.89
C THR A 117 3.65 -0.23 12.23
N VAL A 118 3.85 1.07 12.47
CA VAL A 118 4.38 1.56 13.75
C VAL A 118 3.45 1.19 14.90
N ALA A 119 2.14 1.36 14.74
CA ALA A 119 1.16 0.93 15.76
C ALA A 119 1.29 -0.57 16.06
N GLN A 120 1.44 -1.43 15.05
CA GLN A 120 1.64 -2.86 15.23
C GLN A 120 2.95 -3.19 15.95
N ILE A 121 4.06 -2.52 15.64
CA ILE A 121 5.36 -2.69 16.30
C ILE A 121 5.23 -2.37 17.80
N LEU A 122 4.61 -1.24 18.14
CA LEU A 122 4.44 -0.80 19.52
C LEU A 122 3.55 -1.77 20.33
N LEU A 123 2.46 -2.26 19.74
CA LEU A 123 1.61 -3.26 20.36
C LEU A 123 2.32 -4.62 20.53
N ALA A 124 3.13 -5.01 19.53
CA ALA A 124 3.92 -6.24 19.60
C ALA A 124 4.94 -6.18 20.73
N GLY A 125 5.64 -5.05 20.90
CA GLY A 125 6.59 -4.81 22.00
C GLY A 125 5.94 -4.93 23.38
N LYS A 126 4.63 -4.71 23.47
CA LYS A 126 3.83 -4.87 24.71
C LYS A 126 3.25 -6.28 24.90
N GLY A 127 3.48 -7.20 23.96
CA GLY A 127 2.88 -8.54 23.99
C GLY A 127 1.35 -8.55 23.80
N TYR A 128 0.79 -7.47 23.24
CA TYR A 128 -0.65 -7.25 23.16
C TYR A 128 -1.39 -8.37 22.41
N PHE A 129 -0.90 -8.76 21.24
CA PHE A 129 -1.58 -9.77 20.42
C PHE A 129 -1.62 -11.16 21.07
N GLN A 130 -0.51 -11.57 21.66
CA GLN A 130 -0.42 -12.84 22.38
C GLN A 130 -1.20 -12.79 23.69
N GLY A 131 -1.18 -11.63 24.36
CA GLY A 131 -1.98 -11.37 25.55
C GLY A 131 -3.48 -11.51 25.29
N LEU A 132 -4.00 -10.94 24.21
CA LEU A 132 -5.41 -11.07 23.82
C LEU A 132 -5.82 -12.54 23.62
N ARG A 133 -5.01 -13.33 22.89
CA ARG A 133 -5.28 -14.77 22.70
C ARG A 133 -5.32 -15.54 24.01
N ARG A 134 -4.51 -15.14 25.00
CA ARG A 134 -4.54 -15.74 26.32
C ARG A 134 -5.76 -15.30 27.12
N GLN A 135 -6.15 -14.04 27.02
CA GLN A 135 -7.37 -13.53 27.67
C GLN A 135 -8.62 -14.26 27.18
N GLU A 136 -8.74 -14.53 25.89
CA GLU A 136 -9.86 -15.30 25.31
C GLU A 136 -9.99 -16.69 25.92
N ARG A 137 -8.86 -17.35 26.24
CA ARG A 137 -8.82 -18.74 26.73
C ARG A 137 -8.83 -18.85 28.24
N GLN A 138 -8.26 -17.89 28.96
CA GLN A 138 -7.91 -17.99 30.38
C GLN A 138 -8.35 -16.76 31.21
N GLY A 139 -9.00 -15.79 30.59
CA GLY A 139 -9.49 -14.57 31.24
C GLY A 139 -8.44 -13.46 31.40
N ARG A 140 -8.88 -12.32 31.93
CA ARG A 140 -8.10 -11.06 31.99
C ARG A 140 -6.77 -11.19 32.74
N ALA A 141 -6.76 -11.95 33.86
CA ALA A 141 -5.53 -12.12 34.64
C ALA A 141 -4.39 -12.76 33.83
N ALA A 142 -4.71 -13.63 32.87
CA ALA A 142 -3.73 -14.24 32.00
C ALA A 142 -3.14 -13.24 30.98
N PHE A 143 -3.93 -12.27 30.53
CA PHE A 143 -3.43 -11.15 29.74
C PHE A 143 -2.42 -10.32 30.54
N ASP A 144 -2.80 -9.87 31.72
CA ASP A 144 -1.97 -8.98 32.55
C ASP A 144 -0.65 -9.66 32.94
N SER A 145 -0.72 -10.93 33.37
CA SER A 145 0.47 -11.74 33.73
C SER A 145 1.42 -11.88 32.54
N TYR A 146 0.89 -12.15 31.35
CA TYR A 146 1.72 -12.34 30.15
C TYR A 146 2.32 -11.02 29.62
N SER A 147 1.53 -9.95 29.57
CA SER A 147 1.99 -8.65 29.11
C SER A 147 3.11 -8.08 29.98
N ASN A 148 3.12 -8.42 31.28
CA ASN A 148 4.18 -8.01 32.19
C ASN A 148 5.52 -8.75 31.96
N THR A 149 5.57 -9.78 31.12
CA THR A 149 6.82 -10.46 30.76
C THR A 149 7.57 -9.75 29.60
N PHE A 150 6.93 -8.78 28.93
CA PHE A 150 7.54 -8.03 27.83
C PHE A 150 8.20 -6.74 28.34
N PRO A 151 9.38 -6.39 27.83
CA PRO A 151 10.11 -5.17 28.22
C PRO A 151 9.46 -3.88 27.71
N CYS A 152 8.29 -3.97 27.06
CA CYS A 152 7.66 -2.90 26.30
C CYS A 152 8.52 -2.48 25.10
N ASN A 153 8.68 -1.17 24.89
CA ASN A 153 9.47 -0.63 23.78
C ASN A 153 10.78 0.03 24.26
N TYR A 154 11.22 -0.26 25.48
CA TYR A 154 12.40 0.34 26.06
C TYR A 154 13.65 -0.46 25.74
N HIS A 155 14.56 0.12 24.96
CA HIS A 155 15.79 -0.49 24.45
C HIS A 155 15.60 -1.84 23.74
N VAL A 156 14.44 -2.06 23.15
CA VAL A 156 14.13 -3.27 22.39
C VAL A 156 14.59 -3.11 20.96
N LYS A 157 15.14 -4.17 20.39
CA LYS A 157 15.54 -4.18 18.98
C LYS A 157 14.39 -4.50 18.07
N VAL A 158 14.21 -3.64 17.04
CA VAL A 158 13.23 -3.83 15.97
C VAL A 158 13.96 -3.91 14.63
N GLY A 159 13.67 -4.96 13.87
CA GLY A 159 14.23 -5.18 12.55
C GLY A 159 13.31 -4.66 11.43
N ILE A 160 13.86 -3.89 10.51
CA ILE A 160 13.16 -3.43 9.31
C ILE A 160 13.84 -4.01 8.07
N LEU A 161 13.10 -4.79 7.31
CA LEU A 161 13.57 -5.35 6.04
C LEU A 161 13.06 -4.45 4.90
N GLY A 162 13.99 -3.79 4.20
CA GLY A 162 13.70 -2.83 3.14
C GLY A 162 13.45 -1.40 3.64
N ALA A 163 14.37 -0.50 3.31
CA ALA A 163 14.28 0.95 3.58
C ALA A 163 13.80 1.73 2.35
N GLY A 164 12.79 1.19 1.66
CA GLY A 164 12.08 1.83 0.56
C GLY A 164 11.10 2.90 1.07
N MET A 165 10.03 3.17 0.31
CA MET A 165 9.07 4.23 0.64
C MET A 165 8.39 4.03 1.99
N ILE A 166 7.94 2.81 2.30
CA ILE A 166 7.27 2.49 3.56
C ILE A 166 8.30 2.34 4.68
N GLY A 167 9.33 1.49 4.49
CA GLY A 167 10.32 1.22 5.53
C GLY A 167 11.08 2.46 5.99
N SER A 168 11.41 3.39 5.09
CA SER A 168 12.02 4.67 5.47
C SER A 168 11.10 5.51 6.36
N ARG A 169 9.78 5.56 6.06
CA ARG A 169 8.80 6.26 6.91
C ARG A 169 8.65 5.60 8.27
N VAL A 170 8.60 4.27 8.31
CA VAL A 170 8.56 3.51 9.57
C VAL A 170 9.77 3.83 10.43
N LEU A 171 10.98 3.77 9.87
CA LEU A 171 12.22 4.11 10.57
C LEU A 171 12.20 5.55 11.11
N GLU A 172 11.78 6.51 10.29
CA GLU A 172 11.67 7.92 10.70
C GLU A 172 10.68 8.10 11.87
N MET A 173 9.53 7.44 11.83
CA MET A 173 8.53 7.51 12.90
C MET A 173 9.01 6.82 14.18
N LEU A 174 9.78 5.73 14.07
CA LEU A 174 10.31 4.99 15.22
C LEU A 174 11.35 5.78 16.01
N LYS A 175 11.98 6.83 15.45
CA LYS A 175 12.89 7.72 16.18
C LYS A 175 12.27 8.39 17.41
N ALA A 176 10.93 8.50 17.45
CA ALA A 176 10.22 9.07 18.59
C ALA A 176 10.17 8.17 19.82
N TYR A 177 10.67 6.93 19.72
CA TYR A 177 10.57 5.90 20.76
C TYR A 177 11.96 5.40 21.16
N ASP A 178 12.10 4.89 22.39
CA ASP A 178 13.34 4.30 22.91
C ASP A 178 13.59 2.89 22.34
N LEU A 179 13.60 2.77 21.03
CA LEU A 179 13.85 1.52 20.31
C LEU A 179 15.24 1.56 19.66
N GLU A 180 15.89 0.41 19.60
CA GLU A 180 17.03 0.21 18.72
C GLU A 180 16.55 -0.35 17.38
N THR A 181 16.70 0.41 16.29
CA THR A 181 16.29 -0.04 14.96
C THR A 181 17.48 -0.61 14.18
N LEU A 182 17.33 -1.85 13.74
CA LEU A 182 18.22 -2.52 12.79
C LEU A 182 17.55 -2.57 11.42
N ALA A 183 18.29 -2.28 10.34
CA ALA A 183 17.75 -2.31 8.99
C ALA A 183 18.60 -3.14 8.03
N TYR A 184 17.93 -3.99 7.25
CA TYR A 184 18.49 -4.67 6.11
C TYR A 184 17.92 -4.10 4.82
N ASP A 185 18.77 -3.52 3.99
CA ASP A 185 18.43 -3.09 2.63
C ASP A 185 19.74 -3.09 1.81
N PRO A 186 19.86 -3.93 0.78
CA PRO A 186 21.08 -4.02 -0.03
C PRO A 186 21.30 -2.79 -0.92
N PHE A 187 20.29 -1.95 -1.13
CA PHE A 187 20.34 -0.79 -2.03
C PHE A 187 20.46 0.54 -1.28
N ALA A 188 20.12 0.58 0.01
CA ALA A 188 20.24 1.80 0.82
C ALA A 188 21.72 2.02 1.22
N SER A 189 22.20 3.27 1.22
CA SER A 189 23.50 3.60 1.77
C SER A 189 23.49 3.61 3.31
N ASP A 190 24.67 3.50 3.92
CA ASP A 190 24.81 3.57 5.38
C ASP A 190 24.39 4.94 5.92
N GLU A 191 24.74 6.02 5.20
CA GLU A 191 24.35 7.38 5.54
C GLU A 191 22.83 7.55 5.56
N LYS A 192 22.13 6.94 4.58
CA LYS A 192 20.67 6.94 4.56
C LYS A 192 20.08 6.22 5.77
N LEU A 193 20.56 5.04 6.10
CA LEU A 193 20.08 4.27 7.25
C LEU A 193 20.35 5.01 8.55
N GLN A 194 21.54 5.58 8.71
CA GLN A 194 21.91 6.38 9.87
C GLN A 194 21.05 7.63 10.01
N ALA A 195 20.78 8.36 8.92
CA ALA A 195 19.87 9.51 8.91
C ALA A 195 18.45 9.12 9.33
N LEU A 196 18.01 7.89 9.02
CA LEU A 196 16.74 7.33 9.46
C LEU A 196 16.78 6.76 10.89
N GLY A 197 17.91 6.86 11.61
CA GLY A 197 18.07 6.38 12.98
C GLY A 197 18.29 4.87 13.09
N ALA A 198 18.60 4.17 12.01
CA ALA A 198 18.81 2.74 11.99
C ALA A 198 20.29 2.36 11.83
N LYS A 199 20.67 1.23 12.42
CA LYS A 199 21.95 0.59 12.18
C LYS A 199 21.77 -0.47 11.07
N ARG A 200 22.70 -0.51 10.10
CA ARG A 200 22.75 -1.60 9.12
C ARG A 200 22.96 -2.93 9.83
N ALA A 201 22.24 -3.95 9.41
CA ALA A 201 22.38 -5.31 9.90
C ALA A 201 22.18 -6.33 8.77
N THR A 202 22.73 -7.52 8.96
CA THR A 202 22.45 -8.68 8.13
C THR A 202 21.06 -9.26 8.47
N LEU A 203 20.51 -10.10 7.59
CA LEU A 203 19.28 -10.83 7.90
C LEU A 203 19.44 -11.70 9.14
N GLU A 204 20.59 -12.40 9.26
CA GLU A 204 20.89 -13.25 10.42
C GLU A 204 20.88 -12.46 11.73
N GLU A 205 21.50 -11.28 11.75
CA GLU A 205 21.49 -10.40 12.93
C GLU A 205 20.07 -9.93 13.28
N ILE A 206 19.28 -9.56 12.30
CA ILE A 206 17.88 -9.13 12.51
C ILE A 206 17.05 -10.28 13.08
N PHE A 207 17.12 -11.48 12.47
CA PHE A 207 16.32 -12.62 12.93
C PHE A 207 16.78 -13.19 14.27
N SER A 208 18.04 -13.01 14.64
CA SER A 208 18.58 -13.49 15.94
C SER A 208 18.42 -12.47 17.08
N GLN A 209 18.37 -11.17 16.80
CA GLN A 209 18.46 -10.14 17.83
C GLN A 209 17.16 -9.33 18.01
N CYS A 210 16.29 -9.25 16.99
CA CYS A 210 15.13 -8.40 17.04
C CYS A 210 13.92 -9.11 17.61
N GLN A 211 13.21 -8.44 18.53
CA GLN A 211 11.96 -8.94 19.10
C GLN A 211 10.81 -8.85 18.09
N THR A 212 10.82 -7.83 17.25
CA THR A 212 9.83 -7.59 16.22
C THR A 212 10.53 -7.31 14.91
N ILE A 213 10.03 -7.91 13.84
CA ILE A 213 10.55 -7.72 12.49
C ILE A 213 9.41 -7.27 11.58
N SER A 214 9.62 -6.20 10.83
CA SER A 214 8.66 -5.71 9.83
C SER A 214 9.27 -5.75 8.44
N ASN A 215 8.58 -6.42 7.52
CA ASN A 215 9.03 -6.60 6.14
C ASN A 215 8.35 -5.59 5.20
N HIS A 216 9.16 -4.79 4.51
CA HIS A 216 8.76 -3.79 3.51
C HIS A 216 9.49 -3.99 2.18
N ILE A 217 10.06 -5.17 1.98
CA ILE A 217 10.68 -5.54 0.69
C ILE A 217 9.57 -5.65 -0.36
N ALA A 218 9.84 -5.11 -1.56
CA ALA A 218 8.90 -5.21 -2.66
C ALA A 218 8.70 -6.67 -3.07
N ASN A 219 7.44 -7.07 -3.32
CA ASN A 219 7.12 -8.41 -3.81
C ASN A 219 7.48 -8.51 -5.31
N LEU A 220 8.72 -8.86 -5.59
CA LEU A 220 9.27 -9.02 -6.94
C LEU A 220 9.80 -10.46 -7.10
N PRO A 221 9.90 -10.97 -8.36
CA PRO A 221 10.49 -12.30 -8.59
C PRO A 221 11.93 -12.45 -8.09
N ALA A 222 12.64 -11.34 -7.88
CA ALA A 222 14.03 -11.30 -7.39
C ALA A 222 14.12 -11.14 -5.86
N THR A 223 13.00 -11.04 -5.17
CA THR A 223 12.87 -10.91 -3.70
C THR A 223 11.85 -11.89 -3.15
#